data_b8560a03e731af50a4aadc55d5183b9d
#
_entry.id   b8560a03e731af50a4aadc55d5183b9d
#
_cell.length_a   1.000
_cell.length_b   1.000
_cell.length_c   1.000
_cell.angle_alpha   90.00
_cell.angle_beta   90.00
_cell.angle_gamma   90.00
#
_symmetry.space_group_name_H-M   'P 1'
#
loop_
_entity.id
_entity.type
_entity.pdbx_description
1 polymer ?
#
loop_
_entity_poly.entity_id
_entity_poly.type
_entity_poly.pdbx_seq_one_letter_code
_entity_poly.pdbx_strand_id
1 'polypeptide(L)'
;MDELIEHLEYAYEDVSAFSEGEALALSRKDRNSAAKEIEQAQECAAHLSDSLLESVNDVPWKELRGLRNVIVHEYGEVDWDVLYDTVIIDFPPVIDALKAYRENIERHDASQHRSEGGAR
;
A
#
# COMPACT_ATOMS: atom_id res chain seq x y z
N MET A 1 -3.08 -1.54 -9.78
CA MET A 1 -2.78 -2.56 -8.76
C MET A 1 -1.29 -2.73 -8.54
N ASP A 2 -0.52 -2.94 -9.61
CA ASP A 2 0.93 -3.16 -9.49
C ASP A 2 1.67 -1.97 -8.88
N GLU A 3 1.31 -0.76 -9.30
CA GLU A 3 1.92 0.45 -8.75
C GLU A 3 1.61 0.63 -7.27
N LEU A 4 0.38 0.31 -6.85
CA LEU A 4 0.00 0.37 -5.44
C LEU A 4 0.86 -0.57 -4.61
N ILE A 5 0.99 -1.82 -5.04
CA ILE A 5 1.82 -2.81 -4.34
C ILE A 5 3.27 -2.33 -4.28
N GLU A 6 3.79 -1.82 -5.37
CA GLU A 6 5.17 -1.35 -5.47
C GLU A 6 5.45 -0.21 -4.48
N HIS A 7 4.56 0.79 -4.41
CA HIS A 7 4.73 1.90 -3.46
C HIS A 7 4.64 1.46 -2.01
N LEU A 8 3.75 0.50 -1.70
CA LEU A 8 3.66 -0.07 -0.35
C LEU A 8 4.95 -0.82 0.00
N GLU A 9 5.51 -1.57 -0.94
CA GLU A 9 6.77 -2.28 -0.74
C GLU A 9 7.93 -1.32 -0.54
N TYR A 10 8.00 -0.24 -1.32
CA TYR A 10 9.04 0.78 -1.16
C TYR A 10 8.95 1.48 0.20
N ALA A 11 7.73 1.80 0.64
CA ALA A 11 7.54 2.37 1.98
C ALA A 11 8.05 1.42 3.06
N TYR A 12 7.74 0.14 2.93
CA TYR A 12 8.21 -0.88 3.86
C TYR A 12 9.73 -0.97 3.86
N GLU A 13 10.38 -0.96 2.70
CA GLU A 13 11.84 -0.99 2.60
C GLU A 13 12.47 0.23 3.30
N ASP A 14 11.92 1.42 3.04
CA ASP A 14 12.43 2.66 3.65
C ASP A 14 12.34 2.60 5.17
N VAL A 15 11.21 2.16 5.69
CA VAL A 15 10.91 2.17 7.13
C VAL A 15 11.63 1.02 7.86
N SER A 16 11.69 -0.16 7.24
CA SER A 16 12.27 -1.35 7.87
C SER A 16 13.78 -1.24 8.09
N ALA A 17 14.44 -0.27 7.47
CA ALA A 17 15.85 0.02 7.71
C ALA A 17 16.09 0.58 9.13
N PHE A 18 15.05 1.02 9.81
CA PHE A 18 15.12 1.60 11.15
C PHE A 18 14.50 0.67 12.18
N SER A 19 14.92 0.82 13.43
CA SER A 19 14.42 0.00 14.54
C SER A 19 13.18 0.58 15.22
N GLU A 20 12.92 1.87 15.01
CA GLU A 20 11.78 2.58 15.62
C GLU A 20 11.47 3.86 14.85
N GLY A 21 10.26 4.38 15.08
CA GLY A 21 9.80 5.61 14.39
C GLY A 21 10.62 6.84 14.72
N GLU A 22 11.13 6.94 15.94
CA GLU A 22 11.98 8.08 16.36
C GLU A 22 13.27 8.12 15.54
N ALA A 23 13.89 6.96 15.30
CA ALA A 23 15.08 6.87 14.48
C ALA A 23 14.80 7.28 13.04
N LEU A 24 13.66 6.85 12.48
CA LEU A 24 13.22 7.26 11.15
C LEU A 24 13.01 8.78 11.10
N ALA A 25 12.40 9.36 12.12
CA ALA A 25 12.10 10.80 12.18
C ALA A 25 13.38 11.65 12.15
N LEU A 26 14.47 11.13 12.68
CA LEU A 26 15.77 11.83 12.69
C LEU A 26 16.47 11.79 11.31
N SER A 27 16.07 10.89 10.44
CA SER A 27 16.64 10.77 9.09
C SER A 27 15.75 11.49 8.08
N ARG A 28 16.06 12.75 7.83
CA ARG A 28 15.26 13.60 6.93
C ARG A 28 15.00 12.96 5.57
N LYS A 29 16.03 12.41 4.97
CA LYS A 29 15.93 11.78 3.65
C LYS A 29 14.99 10.58 3.68
N ASP A 30 15.15 9.73 4.66
CA ASP A 30 14.39 8.47 4.72
C ASP A 30 12.93 8.70 5.14
N ARG A 31 12.69 9.61 6.08
CA ARG A 31 11.31 9.93 6.46
C ARG A 31 10.55 10.59 5.31
N ASN A 32 11.21 11.45 4.54
CA ASN A 32 10.58 12.08 3.38
C ASN A 32 10.31 11.07 2.28
N SER A 33 11.22 10.12 2.07
CA SER A 33 11.02 9.05 1.10
C SER A 33 9.84 8.16 1.49
N ALA A 34 9.79 7.73 2.75
CA ALA A 34 8.68 6.90 3.26
C ALA A 34 7.33 7.63 3.12
N ALA A 35 7.28 8.90 3.51
CA ALA A 35 6.07 9.71 3.40
C ALA A 35 5.60 9.83 1.96
N LYS A 36 6.53 10.05 1.03
CA LYS A 36 6.20 10.15 -0.39
C LYS A 36 5.64 8.83 -0.93
N GLU A 37 6.24 7.72 -0.55
CA GLU A 37 5.76 6.41 -1.00
C GLU A 37 4.34 6.11 -0.49
N ILE A 38 4.05 6.48 0.75
CA ILE A 38 2.70 6.32 1.32
C ILE A 38 1.70 7.20 0.58
N GLU A 39 2.08 8.44 0.28
CA GLU A 39 1.25 9.36 -0.49
C GLU A 39 0.95 8.79 -1.89
N GLN A 40 1.97 8.29 -2.58
CA GLN A 40 1.81 7.69 -3.89
C GLN A 40 0.95 6.42 -3.84
N ALA A 41 1.12 5.60 -2.81
CA ALA A 41 0.29 4.41 -2.63
C ALA A 41 -1.18 4.79 -2.50
N GLN A 42 -1.50 5.80 -1.70
CA GLN A 42 -2.88 6.25 -1.53
C GLN A 42 -3.44 6.84 -2.82
N GLU A 43 -2.66 7.56 -3.59
CA GLU A 43 -3.10 8.07 -4.89
C GLU A 43 -3.43 6.93 -5.84
N CYS A 44 -2.61 5.88 -5.86
CA CYS A 44 -2.91 4.68 -6.65
C CYS A 44 -4.21 4.03 -6.19
N ALA A 45 -4.42 3.93 -4.88
CA ALA A 45 -5.65 3.37 -4.33
C ALA A 45 -6.88 4.20 -4.71
N ALA A 46 -6.75 5.52 -4.74
CA ALA A 46 -7.85 6.43 -5.09
C ALA A 46 -8.30 6.27 -6.55
N HIS A 47 -7.45 5.74 -7.42
CA HIS A 47 -7.79 5.48 -8.81
C HIS A 47 -8.42 4.11 -9.04
N LEU A 48 -8.48 3.26 -8.02
CA LEU A 48 -9.11 1.95 -8.13
C LEU A 48 -10.63 2.11 -7.96
N SER A 49 -11.37 1.19 -8.58
CA SER A 49 -12.83 1.22 -8.47
C SER A 49 -13.31 0.86 -7.07
N ASP A 50 -14.48 1.38 -6.69
CA ASP A 50 -15.08 1.06 -5.39
C ASP A 50 -15.34 -0.44 -5.27
N SER A 51 -15.76 -1.09 -6.34
CA SER A 51 -16.01 -2.54 -6.33
C SER A 51 -14.73 -3.33 -6.07
N LEU A 52 -13.60 -2.87 -6.61
CA LEU A 52 -12.31 -3.50 -6.36
C LEU A 52 -11.91 -3.33 -4.88
N LEU A 53 -12.06 -2.11 -4.36
CA LEU A 53 -11.73 -1.83 -2.96
C LEU A 53 -12.59 -2.66 -2.00
N GLU A 54 -13.87 -2.84 -2.32
CA GLU A 54 -14.78 -3.69 -1.55
C GLU A 54 -14.38 -5.16 -1.62
N SER A 55 -13.86 -5.59 -2.77
CA SER A 55 -13.40 -6.98 -2.97
C SER A 55 -12.16 -7.32 -2.14
N VAL A 56 -11.39 -6.32 -1.73
CA VAL A 56 -10.21 -6.50 -0.88
C VAL A 56 -10.45 -5.75 0.42
N ASN A 57 -11.50 -6.17 1.14
CA ASN A 57 -11.95 -5.50 2.36
C ASN A 57 -11.05 -5.76 3.58
N ASP A 58 -10.11 -6.70 3.49
CA ASP A 58 -9.12 -6.94 4.53
C ASP A 58 -8.08 -5.81 4.62
N VAL A 59 -8.02 -4.97 3.58
CA VAL A 59 -7.10 -3.83 3.56
C VAL A 59 -7.74 -2.65 4.29
N PRO A 60 -7.05 -2.02 5.26
CA PRO A 60 -7.58 -0.88 5.99
C PRO A 60 -7.49 0.42 5.17
N TRP A 61 -8.30 0.52 4.12
CA TRP A 61 -8.28 1.66 3.20
C TRP A 61 -8.49 3.01 3.89
N LYS A 62 -9.37 3.04 4.88
CA LYS A 62 -9.68 4.27 5.61
C LYS A 62 -8.48 4.76 6.41
N GLU A 63 -7.80 3.85 7.07
CA GLU A 63 -6.62 4.15 7.88
C GLU A 63 -5.46 4.62 6.99
N LEU A 64 -5.29 3.99 5.84
CA LEU A 64 -4.28 4.39 4.86
C LEU A 64 -4.56 5.80 4.33
N ARG A 65 -5.82 6.11 4.05
CA ARG A 65 -6.23 7.45 3.62
C ARG A 65 -6.00 8.49 4.71
N GLY A 66 -6.32 8.14 5.96
CA GLY A 66 -6.08 9.01 7.10
C GLY A 66 -4.61 9.37 7.26
N LEU A 67 -3.74 8.39 7.14
CA LEU A 67 -2.29 8.58 7.22
C LEU A 67 -1.81 9.50 6.10
N ARG A 68 -2.27 9.26 4.88
CA ARG A 68 -1.92 10.12 3.73
C ARG A 68 -2.37 11.56 3.95
N ASN A 69 -3.57 11.77 4.51
CA ASN A 69 -4.09 13.11 4.75
C ASN A 69 -3.23 13.89 5.74
N VAL A 70 -2.77 13.23 6.81
CA VAL A 70 -1.86 13.86 7.77
C VAL A 70 -0.54 14.23 7.09
N ILE A 71 0.02 13.34 6.28
CA ILE A 71 1.26 13.58 5.55
C ILE A 71 1.14 14.80 4.63
N VAL A 72 0.04 14.89 3.88
CA VAL A 72 -0.14 15.95 2.87
C VAL A 72 -0.48 17.30 3.52
N HIS A 73 -1.36 17.30 4.51
CA HIS A 73 -1.91 18.55 5.07
C HIS A 73 -1.25 19.00 6.36
N GLU A 74 -0.66 18.08 7.10
CA GLU A 74 -0.13 18.34 8.44
C GLU A 74 1.19 17.61 8.67
N TYR A 75 2.13 17.73 7.72
CA TYR A 75 3.39 16.97 7.76
C TYR A 75 4.13 17.16 9.09
N GLY A 76 4.12 18.38 9.63
CA GLY A 76 4.75 18.65 10.93
C GLY A 76 4.09 17.96 12.11
N GLU A 77 2.86 17.48 11.93
CA GLU A 77 2.08 16.79 12.97
C GLU A 77 2.15 15.27 12.82
N VAL A 78 2.94 14.73 11.87
CA VAL A 78 3.05 13.28 11.69
C VAL A 78 3.67 12.66 12.93
N ASP A 79 2.97 11.68 13.49
CA ASP A 79 3.50 10.84 14.55
C ASP A 79 4.29 9.70 13.90
N TRP A 80 5.61 9.83 13.93
CA TRP A 80 6.49 8.88 13.24
C TRP A 80 6.49 7.49 13.88
N ASP A 81 6.16 7.38 15.16
CA ASP A 81 6.01 6.08 15.81
C ASP A 81 4.76 5.36 15.27
N VAL A 82 3.66 6.09 15.11
CA VAL A 82 2.44 5.54 14.51
C VAL A 82 2.68 5.14 13.06
N LEU A 83 3.35 5.99 12.29
CA LEU A 83 3.68 5.69 10.90
C LEU A 83 4.56 4.45 10.80
N TYR A 84 5.59 4.38 11.63
CA TYR A 84 6.50 3.23 11.68
C TYR A 84 5.73 1.95 11.96
N ASP A 85 4.92 1.93 13.02
CA ASP A 85 4.14 0.75 13.40
C ASP A 85 3.17 0.35 12.31
N THR A 86 2.49 1.32 11.69
CA THR A 86 1.55 1.05 10.60
C THR A 86 2.25 0.36 9.43
N VAL A 87 3.42 0.87 9.02
CA VAL A 87 4.16 0.30 7.90
C VAL A 87 4.70 -1.09 8.24
N ILE A 88 5.29 -1.24 9.42
CA ILE A 88 5.92 -2.52 9.81
C ILE A 88 4.89 -3.61 10.09
N ILE A 89 3.77 -3.26 10.72
CA ILE A 89 2.77 -4.24 11.17
C ILE A 89 1.69 -4.45 10.12
N ASP A 90 1.14 -3.36 9.57
CA ASP A 90 -0.05 -3.44 8.72
C ASP A 90 0.27 -3.63 7.24
N PHE A 91 1.37 -3.07 6.73
CA PHE A 91 1.67 -3.14 5.30
C PHE A 91 1.94 -4.56 4.79
N PRO A 92 2.72 -5.43 5.48
CA PRO A 92 2.94 -6.78 4.97
C PRO A 92 1.66 -7.57 4.69
N PRO A 93 0.68 -7.65 5.61
CA PRO A 93 -0.57 -8.34 5.29
C PRO A 93 -1.37 -7.66 4.19
N VAL A 94 -1.32 -6.32 4.08
CA VAL A 94 -1.97 -5.58 3.00
C VAL A 94 -1.34 -5.96 1.65
N ILE A 95 -0.03 -5.95 1.58
CA ILE A 95 0.72 -6.33 0.38
C ILE A 95 0.36 -7.76 -0.04
N ASP A 96 0.34 -8.68 0.92
CA ASP A 96 0.00 -10.09 0.65
C ASP A 96 -1.43 -10.22 0.15
N ALA A 97 -2.38 -9.50 0.74
CA ALA A 97 -3.79 -9.52 0.32
C ALA A 97 -3.95 -9.00 -1.11
N LEU A 98 -3.26 -7.92 -1.45
CA LEU A 98 -3.30 -7.32 -2.79
C LEU A 98 -2.66 -8.25 -3.83
N LYS A 99 -1.55 -8.88 -3.50
CA LYS A 99 -0.89 -9.85 -4.38
C LYS A 99 -1.78 -11.06 -4.62
N ALA A 100 -2.42 -11.56 -3.58
CA ALA A 100 -3.35 -12.70 -3.71
C ALA A 100 -4.53 -12.35 -4.60
N TYR A 101 -5.10 -11.16 -4.44
CA TYR A 101 -6.19 -10.67 -5.28
C TYR A 101 -5.74 -10.57 -6.74
N ARG A 102 -4.57 -10.00 -6.98
CA ARG A 102 -4.01 -9.86 -8.33
C ARG A 102 -3.81 -11.23 -8.99
N GLU A 103 -3.25 -12.18 -8.26
CA GLU A 103 -3.05 -13.54 -8.79
C GLU A 103 -4.38 -14.23 -9.12
N ASN A 104 -5.40 -14.04 -8.30
CA ASN A 104 -6.72 -14.61 -8.54
C ASN A 104 -7.35 -14.04 -9.81
N ILE A 105 -7.21 -12.73 -10.04
CA ILE A 105 -7.71 -12.09 -11.25
C ILE A 105 -6.97 -12.63 -12.48
N GLU A 106 -5.64 -12.69 -12.43
CA GLU A 106 -4.83 -13.19 -13.52
C GLU A 106 -5.19 -14.65 -13.88
N ARG A 107 -5.38 -15.49 -12.87
CA ARG A 107 -5.81 -16.87 -13.06
C ARG A 107 -7.20 -16.98 -13.69
N HIS A 108 -8.12 -16.14 -13.21
CA HIS A 108 -9.49 -16.12 -13.71
C HIS A 108 -9.52 -15.69 -15.18
N ASP A 109 -8.80 -14.64 -15.53
CA ASP A 109 -8.71 -14.15 -16.91
C ASP A 109 -8.05 -15.19 -17.81
N ALA A 110 -6.96 -15.82 -17.37
CA ALA A 110 -6.30 -16.87 -18.13
C ALA A 110 -7.22 -18.08 -18.35
N SER A 111 -7.99 -18.47 -17.33
CA SER A 111 -8.94 -19.56 -17.41
C SER A 111 -10.07 -19.23 -18.37
N GLN A 112 -10.65 -18.05 -18.32
CA GLN A 112 -11.70 -17.60 -19.23
C GLN A 112 -11.19 -17.54 -20.68
N HIS A 113 -10.03 -16.97 -20.88
CA HIS A 113 -9.42 -16.87 -22.19
C HIS A 113 -9.17 -18.24 -22.81
N ARG A 114 -8.66 -19.17 -22.00
CA ARG A 114 -8.41 -20.55 -22.42
C ARG A 114 -9.71 -21.25 -22.79
N SER A 115 -10.76 -21.02 -22.01
CA SER A 115 -12.08 -21.61 -22.25
C SER A 115 -12.66 -21.11 -23.57
N GLU A 116 -12.58 -19.83 -23.84
CA GLU A 116 -13.03 -19.25 -25.10
C GLU A 116 -12.26 -19.80 -26.29
N GLY A 117 -10.93 -19.92 -26.16
CA GLY A 117 -10.08 -20.52 -27.19
C GLY A 117 -10.43 -21.96 -27.44
N GLY A 118 -10.75 -22.73 -26.41
CA GLY A 118 -11.13 -24.13 -26.51
C GLY A 118 -12.46 -24.36 -27.19
N ALA A 119 -13.36 -23.38 -27.11
CA ALA A 119 -14.69 -23.46 -27.72
C ALA A 119 -14.67 -23.24 -29.24
N ARG A 120 -13.57 -22.82 -29.78
CA ARG A 120 -13.40 -22.55 -31.19
C ARG A 120 -12.67 -23.70 -31.90
#